data_be9b6d342a0e23badff35f32cf8bcb0a
#
_entry.id   be9b6d342a0e23badff35f32cf8bcb0a
#
_cell.length_a   1.000
_cell.length_b   1.000
_cell.length_c   1.000
_cell.angle_alpha   90.00
_cell.angle_beta   90.00
_cell.angle_gamma   90.00
#
_symmetry.space_group_name_H-M   'P 1'
#
loop_
_entity.id
_entity.type
_entity.pdbx_description
1 polymer ?
#
loop_
_entity_poly.entity_id
_entity_poly.type
_entity_poly.pdbx_seq_one_letter_code
_entity_poly.pdbx_strand_id
1 'polypeptide(L)'
;MRSKTSLMLIELLIMLLVFILAAALCLQAFLWADGTSNRSAQRDREVVAAQSGAELTRHYAGDLETAAAEQGGTWDGESWTFVTNDCQVTVTLLPEQYPYLGTAQVCAGDVELCVSWQKAAP
;
A
#
# COMPACT_ATOMS: atom_id res chain seq x y z
N MET A 1 34.96 -54.91 7.53
CA MET A 1 35.35 -53.57 7.12
C MET A 1 34.42 -52.90 6.16
N ARG A 2 33.66 -53.65 5.37
CA ARG A 2 32.66 -53.07 4.46
C ARG A 2 31.55 -52.34 5.21
N SER A 3 31.20 -52.79 6.45
CA SER A 3 30.14 -52.18 7.23
C SER A 3 30.49 -50.77 7.72
N LYS A 4 31.76 -50.51 8.08
CA LYS A 4 32.19 -49.15 8.50
C LYS A 4 32.19 -48.15 7.38
N THR A 5 32.66 -48.56 6.18
CA THR A 5 32.66 -47.69 5.01
C THR A 5 31.26 -47.38 4.54
N SER A 6 30.36 -48.39 4.57
CA SER A 6 28.96 -48.24 4.22
C SER A 6 28.25 -47.32 5.20
N LEU A 7 28.53 -47.45 6.52
CA LEU A 7 27.96 -46.60 7.54
C LEU A 7 28.39 -45.14 7.37
N MET A 8 29.69 -44.91 7.03
CA MET A 8 30.19 -43.55 6.77
C MET A 8 29.55 -42.94 5.56
N LEU A 9 29.33 -43.73 4.50
CA LEU A 9 28.65 -43.22 3.31
C LEU A 9 27.20 -42.86 3.59
N ILE A 10 26.49 -43.69 4.35
CA ILE A 10 25.11 -43.41 4.75
C ILE A 10 25.05 -42.17 5.62
N GLU A 11 25.98 -42.01 6.57
CA GLU A 11 26.06 -40.85 7.44
C GLU A 11 26.28 -39.56 6.64
N LEU A 12 27.24 -39.57 5.69
CA LEU A 12 27.46 -38.43 4.80
C LEU A 12 26.27 -38.13 3.96
N LEU A 13 25.56 -39.15 3.45
CA LEU A 13 24.37 -38.98 2.65
C LEU A 13 23.27 -38.30 3.45
N ILE A 14 23.07 -38.76 4.70
CA ILE A 14 22.05 -38.17 5.60
C ILE A 14 22.39 -36.74 5.93
N MET A 15 23.67 -36.43 6.22
CA MET A 15 24.10 -35.07 6.47
C MET A 15 23.87 -34.16 5.28
N LEU A 16 24.17 -34.62 4.08
CA LEU A 16 23.94 -33.89 2.84
C LEU A 16 22.45 -33.64 2.62
N LEU A 17 21.62 -34.65 2.87
CA LEU A 17 20.16 -34.52 2.75
C LEU A 17 19.61 -33.48 3.72
N VAL A 18 20.04 -33.51 5.00
CA VAL A 18 19.62 -32.54 6.01
C VAL A 18 20.07 -31.13 5.61
N PHE A 19 21.30 -30.99 5.10
CA PHE A 19 21.81 -29.70 4.65
C PHE A 19 20.97 -29.12 3.51
N ILE A 20 20.59 -29.97 2.53
CA ILE A 20 19.77 -29.55 1.40
C ILE A 20 18.38 -29.10 1.89
N LEU A 21 17.77 -29.86 2.82
CA LEU A 21 16.48 -29.50 3.38
C LEU A 21 16.54 -28.18 4.15
N ALA A 22 17.59 -27.99 4.95
CA ALA A 22 17.77 -26.75 5.70
C ALA A 22 17.95 -25.54 4.76
N ALA A 23 18.73 -25.69 3.69
CA ALA A 23 18.94 -24.65 2.72
C ALA A 23 17.64 -24.29 1.98
N ALA A 24 16.83 -25.31 1.63
CA ALA A 24 15.54 -25.09 0.98
C ALA A 24 14.57 -24.32 1.86
N LEU A 25 14.51 -24.68 3.15
CA LEU A 25 13.65 -23.99 4.11
C LEU A 25 14.09 -22.53 4.33
N CYS A 26 15.40 -22.29 4.41
CA CYS A 26 15.94 -20.92 4.52
C CYS A 26 15.58 -20.08 3.31
N LEU A 27 15.70 -20.65 2.12
CA LEU A 27 15.37 -19.96 0.87
C LEU A 27 13.88 -19.61 0.81
N GLN A 28 13.02 -20.55 1.19
CA GLN A 28 11.58 -20.31 1.25
C GLN A 28 11.23 -19.19 2.23
N ALA A 29 11.84 -19.20 3.42
CA ALA A 29 11.62 -18.18 4.42
C ALA A 29 12.07 -16.80 3.92
N PHE A 30 13.21 -16.75 3.22
CA PHE A 30 13.73 -15.51 2.64
C PHE A 30 12.78 -14.96 1.56
N LEU A 31 12.29 -15.81 0.67
CA LEU A 31 11.36 -15.40 -0.39
C LEU A 31 10.04 -14.90 0.19
N TRP A 32 9.56 -15.55 1.22
CA TRP A 32 8.33 -15.13 1.91
C TRP A 32 8.50 -13.77 2.58
N ALA A 33 9.64 -13.57 3.28
CA ALA A 33 9.95 -12.30 3.93
C ALA A 33 10.08 -11.16 2.91
N ASP A 34 10.72 -11.43 1.77
CA ASP A 34 10.87 -10.45 0.69
C ASP A 34 9.52 -10.04 0.12
N GLY A 35 8.63 -11.02 -0.14
CA GLY A 35 7.28 -10.75 -0.61
C GLY A 35 6.47 -9.93 0.38
N THR A 36 6.57 -10.23 1.68
CA THR A 36 5.89 -9.46 2.72
C THR A 36 6.42 -8.03 2.80
N SER A 37 7.73 -7.86 2.71
CA SER A 37 8.37 -6.54 2.72
C SER A 37 7.91 -5.69 1.54
N ASN A 38 7.80 -6.28 0.34
CA ASN A 38 7.32 -5.56 -0.84
C ASN A 38 5.87 -5.12 -0.69
N ARG A 39 5.01 -5.96 -0.12
CA ARG A 39 3.62 -5.62 0.14
C ARG A 39 3.50 -4.47 1.15
N SER A 40 4.31 -4.50 2.21
CA SER A 40 4.34 -3.43 3.20
C SER A 40 4.79 -2.12 2.59
N ALA A 41 5.83 -2.13 1.75
CA ALA A 41 6.34 -0.95 1.07
C ALA A 41 5.28 -0.35 0.14
N GLN A 42 4.55 -1.20 -0.61
CA GLN A 42 3.47 -0.75 -1.48
C GLN A 42 2.34 -0.12 -0.67
N ARG A 43 1.95 -0.74 0.42
CA ARG A 43 0.90 -0.21 1.30
C ARG A 43 1.31 1.14 1.91
N ASP A 44 2.56 1.28 2.30
CA ASP A 44 3.08 2.55 2.81
C ASP A 44 3.01 3.65 1.77
N ARG A 45 3.32 3.36 0.52
CA ARG A 45 3.18 4.33 -0.58
C ARG A 45 1.72 4.73 -0.78
N GLU A 46 0.81 3.77 -0.73
CA GLU A 46 -0.62 4.03 -0.86
C GLU A 46 -1.14 4.90 0.28
N VAL A 47 -0.70 4.63 1.51
CA VAL A 47 -1.07 5.43 2.69
C VAL A 47 -0.56 6.86 2.53
N VAL A 48 0.69 7.06 2.14
CA VAL A 48 1.27 8.39 1.94
C VAL A 48 0.52 9.12 0.82
N ALA A 49 0.21 8.42 -0.28
CA ALA A 49 -0.55 9.00 -1.38
C ALA A 49 -1.95 9.43 -0.94
N ALA A 50 -2.64 8.59 -0.17
CA ALA A 50 -3.96 8.91 0.37
C ALA A 50 -3.91 10.10 1.32
N GLN A 51 -2.89 10.17 2.18
CA GLN A 51 -2.68 11.31 3.08
C GLN A 51 -2.43 12.60 2.30
N SER A 52 -1.65 12.54 1.22
CA SER A 52 -1.42 13.70 0.36
C SER A 52 -2.73 14.18 -0.26
N GLY A 53 -3.57 13.26 -0.75
CA GLY A 53 -4.89 13.59 -1.27
C GLY A 53 -5.78 14.22 -0.22
N ALA A 54 -5.73 13.70 1.01
CA ALA A 54 -6.50 14.24 2.12
C ALA A 54 -6.08 15.67 2.47
N GLU A 55 -4.77 15.93 2.53
CA GLU A 55 -4.25 17.26 2.82
C GLU A 55 -4.62 18.27 1.73
N LEU A 56 -4.51 17.88 0.46
CA LEU A 56 -4.90 18.72 -0.65
C LEU A 56 -6.39 19.02 -0.62
N THR A 57 -7.22 18.03 -0.32
CA THR A 57 -8.67 18.22 -0.21
C THR A 57 -9.00 19.21 0.89
N ARG A 58 -8.34 19.14 2.03
CA ARG A 58 -8.50 20.08 3.14
C ARG A 58 -8.02 21.49 2.75
N HIS A 59 -6.89 21.58 2.06
CA HIS A 59 -6.35 22.85 1.63
C HIS A 59 -7.29 23.60 0.71
N TYR A 60 -7.93 22.89 -0.22
CA TYR A 60 -8.89 23.48 -1.15
C TYR A 60 -10.32 23.50 -0.60
N ALA A 61 -10.54 22.98 0.60
CA ALA A 61 -11.84 22.94 1.27
C ALA A 61 -12.95 22.37 0.38
N GLY A 62 -12.63 21.28 -0.34
CA GLY A 62 -13.56 20.59 -1.19
C GLY A 62 -13.71 21.14 -2.60
N ASP A 63 -12.98 22.19 -2.95
CA ASP A 63 -12.97 22.74 -4.31
C ASP A 63 -12.01 21.92 -5.19
N LEU A 64 -12.49 20.74 -5.59
CA LEU A 64 -11.68 19.80 -6.36
C LEU A 64 -11.43 20.25 -7.78
N GLU A 65 -12.31 21.09 -8.33
CA GLU A 65 -12.11 21.67 -9.65
C GLU A 65 -10.87 22.55 -9.68
N THR A 66 -10.72 23.44 -8.69
CA THR A 66 -9.53 24.29 -8.55
C THR A 66 -8.30 23.44 -8.25
N ALA A 67 -8.43 22.43 -7.41
CA ALA A 67 -7.34 21.51 -7.10
C ALA A 67 -6.83 20.80 -8.37
N ALA A 68 -7.73 20.33 -9.22
CA ALA A 68 -7.37 19.70 -10.48
C ALA A 68 -6.68 20.68 -11.43
N ALA A 69 -7.12 21.92 -11.45
CA ALA A 69 -6.52 22.97 -12.30
C ALA A 69 -5.10 23.33 -11.84
N GLU A 70 -4.86 23.38 -10.54
CA GLU A 70 -3.55 23.79 -9.97
C GLU A 70 -2.58 22.61 -9.81
N GLN A 71 -3.06 21.45 -9.36
CA GLN A 71 -2.21 20.29 -9.08
C GLN A 71 -2.16 19.30 -10.22
N GLY A 72 -3.04 19.42 -11.17
CA GLY A 72 -3.17 18.45 -12.27
C GLY A 72 -4.13 17.33 -11.93
N GLY A 73 -4.25 16.37 -12.84
CA GLY A 73 -5.19 15.27 -12.71
C GLY A 73 -6.45 15.50 -13.52
N THR A 74 -7.46 14.67 -13.26
CA THR A 74 -8.73 14.67 -14.00
C THR A 74 -9.89 14.96 -13.07
N TRP A 75 -10.71 15.92 -13.42
CA TRP A 75 -11.94 16.25 -12.70
C TRP A 75 -13.14 15.96 -13.60
N ASP A 76 -14.04 15.08 -13.16
CA ASP A 76 -15.21 14.66 -13.95
C ASP A 76 -16.53 15.29 -13.51
N GLY A 77 -16.50 16.18 -12.51
CA GLY A 77 -17.67 16.79 -11.91
C GLY A 77 -18.04 16.19 -10.55
N GLU A 78 -17.60 14.99 -10.27
CA GLU A 78 -17.86 14.30 -8.98
C GLU A 78 -16.60 13.89 -8.26
N SER A 79 -15.60 13.47 -9.00
CA SER A 79 -14.35 12.96 -8.42
C SER A 79 -13.13 13.58 -9.08
N TRP A 80 -12.10 13.76 -8.30
CA TRP A 80 -10.79 14.19 -8.77
C TRP A 80 -9.82 13.04 -8.67
N THR A 81 -9.18 12.69 -9.79
CA THR A 81 -8.21 11.60 -9.87
C THR A 81 -6.86 12.15 -10.26
N PHE A 82 -5.82 11.81 -9.50
CA PHE A 82 -4.45 12.20 -9.79
C PHE A 82 -3.49 11.08 -9.40
N VAL A 83 -2.24 11.20 -9.84
CA VAL A 83 -1.21 10.20 -9.55
C VAL A 83 -0.12 10.85 -8.71
N THR A 84 0.23 10.22 -7.60
CA THR A 84 1.33 10.63 -6.74
C THR A 84 2.00 9.38 -6.16
N ASN A 85 3.33 9.38 -6.02
CA ASN A 85 4.11 8.24 -5.54
C ASN A 85 3.80 6.93 -6.29
N ASP A 86 3.59 7.02 -7.61
CA ASP A 86 3.21 5.88 -8.47
C ASP A 86 1.88 5.23 -8.07
N CYS A 87 1.06 5.93 -7.29
CA CYS A 87 -0.26 5.48 -6.88
C CYS A 87 -1.32 6.40 -7.45
N GLN A 88 -2.42 5.82 -7.92
CA GLN A 88 -3.56 6.58 -8.38
C GLN A 88 -4.45 6.91 -7.17
N VAL A 89 -4.71 8.20 -6.99
CA VAL A 89 -5.53 8.70 -5.89
C VAL A 89 -6.82 9.25 -6.46
N THR A 90 -7.94 8.82 -5.90
CA THR A 90 -9.27 9.30 -6.28
C THR A 90 -9.93 9.94 -5.07
N VAL A 91 -10.36 11.19 -5.22
CA VAL A 91 -11.07 11.93 -4.19
C VAL A 91 -12.52 12.12 -4.64
N THR A 92 -13.46 11.63 -3.85
CA THR A 92 -14.89 11.74 -4.14
C THR A 92 -15.58 12.48 -3.02
N LEU A 93 -16.34 13.53 -3.35
CA LEU A 93 -17.10 14.26 -2.36
C LEU A 93 -18.28 13.41 -1.89
N LEU A 94 -18.47 13.36 -0.57
CA LEU A 94 -19.59 12.65 0.03
C LEU A 94 -20.77 13.60 0.24
N PRO A 95 -21.99 13.07 0.31
CA PRO A 95 -23.17 13.89 0.62
C PRO A 95 -23.01 14.62 1.96
N GLU A 96 -23.49 15.84 2.03
CA GLU A 96 -23.43 16.64 3.25
C GLU A 96 -24.33 16.05 4.32
N GLN A 97 -23.74 15.65 5.45
CA GLN A 97 -24.48 15.23 6.63
C GLN A 97 -24.69 16.39 7.61
N TYR A 98 -23.79 17.34 7.59
CA TYR A 98 -23.81 18.49 8.51
C TYR A 98 -23.62 19.77 7.71
N PRO A 99 -24.31 20.88 8.06
CA PRO A 99 -24.27 22.11 7.26
C PRO A 99 -22.92 22.83 7.29
N TYR A 100 -22.10 22.57 8.31
CA TYR A 100 -20.80 23.24 8.45
C TYR A 100 -19.62 22.30 8.23
N LEU A 101 -19.87 21.07 7.81
CA LEU A 101 -18.83 20.08 7.67
C LEU A 101 -18.87 19.46 6.28
N GLY A 102 -17.80 19.64 5.54
CA GLY A 102 -17.60 18.94 4.27
C GLY A 102 -16.89 17.63 4.50
N THR A 103 -17.27 16.60 3.77
CA THR A 103 -16.63 15.28 3.85
C THR A 103 -16.30 14.77 2.46
N ALA A 104 -15.20 14.05 2.35
CA ALA A 104 -14.76 13.42 1.11
C ALA A 104 -14.09 12.10 1.42
N GLN A 105 -14.19 11.18 0.49
CA GLN A 105 -13.52 9.89 0.58
C GLN A 105 -12.31 9.92 -0.36
N VAL A 106 -11.14 9.58 0.18
CA VAL A 106 -9.88 9.50 -0.57
C VAL A 106 -9.49 8.05 -0.67
N CYS A 107 -9.34 7.55 -1.88
CA CYS A 107 -8.93 6.18 -2.15
C CYS A 107 -7.59 6.17 -2.88
N ALA A 108 -6.66 5.36 -2.38
CA ALA A 108 -5.37 5.13 -3.03
C ALA A 108 -5.10 3.63 -2.99
N GLY A 109 -5.31 2.94 -4.13
CA GLY A 109 -5.22 1.49 -4.17
C GLY A 109 -6.23 0.85 -3.22
N ASP A 110 -5.75 0.09 -2.26
CA ASP A 110 -6.60 -0.57 -1.25
C ASP A 110 -6.85 0.29 -0.01
N VAL A 111 -6.24 1.47 0.06
CA VAL A 111 -6.36 2.36 1.22
C VAL A 111 -7.48 3.36 0.99
N GLU A 112 -8.40 3.45 1.95
CA GLU A 112 -9.48 4.42 1.95
C GLU A 112 -9.39 5.29 3.19
N LEU A 113 -9.48 6.61 2.99
CA LEU A 113 -9.49 7.59 4.08
C LEU A 113 -10.71 8.48 3.93
N CYS A 114 -11.31 8.82 5.06
CA CYS A 114 -12.38 9.80 5.10
C CYS A 114 -11.81 11.10 5.63
N VAL A 115 -12.02 12.19 4.88
CA VAL A 115 -11.51 13.50 5.21
C VAL A 115 -12.68 14.43 5.46
N SER A 116 -12.57 15.24 6.50
CA SER A 116 -13.56 16.27 6.79
C SER A 116 -12.85 17.62 6.96
N TRP A 117 -13.56 18.68 6.57
CA TRP A 117 -13.08 20.05 6.74
C TRP A 117 -14.24 20.93 7.20
N GLN A 118 -13.91 22.00 7.87
CA GLN A 118 -14.89 22.95 8.33
C GLN A 118 -15.25 23.89 7.20
N LYS A 119 -16.53 24.04 6.91
CA LYS A 119 -17.01 25.00 5.95
C LYS A 119 -17.23 26.33 6.64
N ALA A 120 -16.96 27.42 5.89
CA ALA A 120 -17.28 28.75 6.40
C ALA A 120 -18.79 28.87 6.64
N ALA A 121 -19.15 29.56 7.72
CA ALA A 121 -20.56 29.83 8.00
C ALA A 121 -21.19 30.62 6.84
N PRO A 122 -22.40 30.27 6.42
CA PRO A 122 -23.09 31.02 5.35
C PRO A 122 -23.42 32.44 5.76
#